data_c72a79962f038e2f9e959b1f98d29440
#
_entry.id   c72a79962f038e2f9e959b1f98d29440
#
_cell.length_a   1.000
_cell.length_b   1.000
_cell.length_c   1.000
_cell.angle_alpha   90.00
_cell.angle_beta   90.00
_cell.angle_gamma   90.00
#
_symmetry.space_group_name_H-M   'P 1'
#
loop_
_entity.id
_entity.type
_entity.pdbx_description
1 polymer ?
#
loop_
_entity_poly.entity_id
_entity_poly.type
_entity_poly.pdbx_seq_one_letter_code
_entity_poly.pdbx_strand_id
1 'polypeptide(L)'
;KQVIGKLAEHEGEYFIQPSTPNSHQPITLEKQLIEHAQAKVGDSLRVAIDDYPTRDEFATGHIVQSMADKANTEIIIPQTILEFGLPYEFPEEVVKEAESFKEPSAKDIQGRVDLRDLALVTIDGEDARDFDDAVYAEKRSGGGYRVVVAIADVSHYVRLEKPLDNEAQD
;
A
#
# COMPACT_ATOMS: atom_id res chain seq x y z
N LYS A 1 -8.91 7.20 14.17
CA LYS A 1 -9.18 5.90 13.49
C LYS A 1 -10.11 6.14 12.32
N GLN A 2 -9.92 5.40 11.21
CA GLN A 2 -10.79 5.49 10.03
C GLN A 2 -11.65 4.25 9.88
N VAL A 3 -12.81 4.40 9.25
CA VAL A 3 -13.81 3.35 8.98
C VAL A 3 -14.39 3.54 7.59
N ILE A 4 -14.77 2.45 6.94
CA ILE A 4 -15.57 2.48 5.72
C ILE A 4 -16.97 1.95 6.07
N GLY A 5 -17.99 2.66 5.59
CA GLY A 5 -19.38 2.29 5.82
C GLY A 5 -20.33 2.94 4.81
N LYS A 6 -21.57 2.56 4.87
CA LYS A 6 -22.64 3.14 4.04
C LYS A 6 -23.28 4.33 4.71
N LEU A 7 -23.47 5.39 3.93
CA LEU A 7 -24.24 6.56 4.36
C LEU A 7 -25.71 6.19 4.49
N ALA A 8 -26.27 6.46 5.64
CA ALA A 8 -27.70 6.32 5.93
C ALA A 8 -28.26 7.63 6.50
N GLU A 9 -29.57 7.77 6.47
CA GLU A 9 -30.29 8.92 7.02
C GLU A 9 -31.52 8.41 7.79
N HIS A 10 -31.75 9.01 8.95
CA HIS A 10 -32.92 8.77 9.76
C HIS A 10 -33.35 10.07 10.45
N GLU A 11 -34.60 10.47 10.28
CA GLU A 11 -35.19 11.68 10.87
C GLU A 11 -34.41 12.98 10.59
N GLY A 12 -33.74 13.05 9.43
CA GLY A 12 -32.93 14.22 9.03
C GLY A 12 -31.51 14.22 9.55
N GLU A 13 -31.10 13.22 10.32
CA GLU A 13 -29.72 13.00 10.76
C GLU A 13 -28.99 12.01 9.85
N TYR A 14 -27.73 12.30 9.56
CA TYR A 14 -26.90 11.46 8.70
C TYR A 14 -25.89 10.69 9.54
N PHE A 15 -25.70 9.45 9.19
CA PHE A 15 -24.72 8.59 9.87
C PHE A 15 -24.11 7.56 8.93
N ILE A 16 -22.92 7.13 9.26
CA ILE A 16 -22.26 5.99 8.62
C ILE A 16 -22.58 4.73 9.42
N GLN A 17 -23.13 3.74 8.71
CA GLN A 17 -23.21 2.39 9.22
C GLN A 17 -21.92 1.66 8.83
N PRO A 18 -21.02 1.37 9.79
CA PRO A 18 -19.78 0.64 9.50
C PRO A 18 -20.06 -0.71 8.84
N SER A 19 -19.25 -1.04 7.83
CA SER A 19 -19.36 -2.33 7.14
C SER A 19 -18.59 -3.46 7.83
N THR A 20 -17.89 -3.15 8.93
CA THR A 20 -17.06 -4.11 9.66
C THR A 20 -17.88 -4.86 10.71
N PRO A 21 -17.66 -6.21 10.86
CA PRO A 21 -18.44 -7.03 11.79
C PRO A 21 -18.30 -6.62 13.26
N ASN A 22 -17.20 -5.97 13.62
CA ASN A 22 -16.88 -5.61 15.01
C ASN A 22 -17.23 -4.16 15.38
N SER A 23 -17.76 -3.37 14.45
CA SER A 23 -18.17 -1.98 14.69
C SER A 23 -19.65 -1.83 14.38
N HIS A 24 -20.48 -1.90 15.39
CA HIS A 24 -21.93 -1.84 15.25
C HIS A 24 -22.52 -0.47 15.54
N GLN A 25 -21.73 0.45 16.08
CA GLN A 25 -22.23 1.77 16.41
C GLN A 25 -22.14 2.71 15.21
N PRO A 26 -23.21 3.43 14.89
CA PRO A 26 -23.19 4.43 13.82
C PRO A 26 -22.27 5.60 14.19
N ILE A 27 -21.74 6.24 13.15
CA ILE A 27 -20.92 7.45 13.27
C ILE A 27 -21.73 8.59 12.67
N THR A 28 -22.09 9.57 13.48
CA THR A 28 -22.87 10.74 13.05
C THR A 28 -22.01 11.66 12.20
N LEU A 29 -22.60 12.16 11.13
CA LEU A 29 -21.98 13.14 10.23
C LEU A 29 -22.81 14.40 10.15
N GLU A 30 -22.17 15.56 10.14
CA GLU A 30 -22.86 16.81 9.89
C GLU A 30 -23.37 16.90 8.45
N LYS A 31 -24.59 17.40 8.28
CA LYS A 31 -25.24 17.57 6.98
C LYS A 31 -24.38 18.34 5.98
N GLN A 32 -23.68 19.37 6.44
CA GLN A 32 -22.81 20.19 5.58
C GLN A 32 -21.69 19.36 4.93
N LEU A 33 -21.15 18.35 5.62
CA LEU A 33 -20.13 17.44 5.08
C LEU A 33 -20.67 16.59 3.95
N ILE A 34 -21.93 16.13 4.08
CA ILE A 34 -22.60 15.35 3.06
C ILE A 34 -22.85 16.19 1.80
N GLU A 35 -23.36 17.42 1.98
CA GLU A 35 -23.62 18.36 0.89
C GLU A 35 -22.30 18.73 0.17
N HIS A 36 -21.23 19.00 0.91
CA HIS A 36 -19.93 19.31 0.33
C HIS A 36 -19.33 18.16 -0.46
N ALA A 37 -19.46 16.93 0.06
CA ALA A 37 -18.99 15.72 -0.61
C ALA A 37 -19.93 15.26 -1.74
N GLN A 38 -21.09 15.91 -1.92
CA GLN A 38 -22.14 15.49 -2.85
C GLN A 38 -22.56 14.02 -2.69
N ALA A 39 -22.46 13.50 -1.45
CA ALA A 39 -22.74 12.11 -1.14
C ALA A 39 -24.26 11.88 -1.03
N LYS A 40 -24.68 10.68 -1.42
CA LYS A 40 -26.08 10.23 -1.38
C LYS A 40 -26.25 9.07 -0.41
N VAL A 41 -27.41 8.95 0.19
CA VAL A 41 -27.77 7.79 1.00
C VAL A 41 -27.54 6.50 0.20
N GLY A 42 -26.83 5.56 0.80
CA GLY A 42 -26.41 4.31 0.19
C GLY A 42 -24.97 4.32 -0.34
N ASP A 43 -24.36 5.49 -0.49
CA ASP A 43 -22.96 5.59 -0.91
C ASP A 43 -22.02 5.00 0.15
N SER A 44 -20.92 4.39 -0.31
CA SER A 44 -19.84 3.98 0.55
C SER A 44 -18.90 5.17 0.78
N LEU A 45 -18.61 5.46 2.04
CA LEU A 45 -17.73 6.57 2.44
C LEU A 45 -16.65 6.07 3.39
N ARG A 46 -15.44 6.60 3.23
CA ARG A 46 -14.34 6.49 4.21
C ARG A 46 -14.41 7.68 5.13
N VAL A 47 -14.52 7.43 6.42
CA VAL A 47 -14.74 8.44 7.46
C VAL A 47 -13.67 8.32 8.54
N ALA A 48 -13.12 9.43 8.98
CA ALA A 48 -12.30 9.49 10.18
C ALA A 48 -13.17 9.82 11.40
N ILE A 49 -12.93 9.12 12.51
CA ILE A 49 -13.60 9.36 13.77
C ILE A 49 -12.94 10.54 14.46
N ASP A 50 -13.70 11.56 14.77
CA ASP A 50 -13.26 12.74 15.50
C ASP A 50 -13.45 12.51 17.00
N ASP A 51 -14.67 12.17 17.41
CA ASP A 51 -14.99 11.85 18.80
C ASP A 51 -15.51 10.40 18.91
N TYR A 52 -14.96 9.68 19.89
CA TYR A 52 -15.40 8.32 20.15
C TYR A 52 -16.71 8.29 20.92
N PRO A 53 -17.54 7.25 20.71
CA PRO A 53 -18.85 7.17 21.35
C PRO A 53 -18.70 7.14 22.88
N THR A 54 -19.63 7.79 23.55
CA THR A 54 -19.81 7.75 24.97
C THR A 54 -21.04 6.90 25.35
N ARG A 55 -21.43 6.90 26.62
CA ARG A 55 -22.63 6.16 27.05
C ARG A 55 -23.93 6.75 26.46
N ASP A 56 -23.91 8.06 26.22
CA ASP A 56 -25.11 8.84 25.88
C ASP A 56 -25.02 9.46 24.46
N GLU A 57 -23.88 9.39 23.79
CA GLU A 57 -23.63 10.02 22.49
C GLU A 57 -22.97 9.03 21.50
N PHE A 58 -23.38 9.09 20.25
CA PHE A 58 -22.74 8.36 19.16
C PHE A 58 -21.37 8.97 18.82
N ALA A 59 -20.53 8.19 18.14
CA ALA A 59 -19.29 8.71 17.57
C ALA A 59 -19.61 9.81 16.54
N THR A 60 -18.75 10.81 16.45
CA THR A 60 -18.77 11.81 15.37
C THR A 60 -17.57 11.64 14.45
N GLY A 61 -17.68 12.16 13.23
CA GLY A 61 -16.57 12.04 12.28
C GLY A 61 -16.74 12.95 11.06
N HIS A 62 -15.73 12.92 10.20
CA HIS A 62 -15.73 13.62 8.94
C HIS A 62 -15.38 12.73 7.76
N ILE A 63 -15.83 13.10 6.56
CA ILE A 63 -15.58 12.35 5.33
C ILE A 63 -14.13 12.57 4.87
N VAL A 64 -13.38 11.48 4.74
CA VAL A 64 -12.01 11.47 4.18
C VAL A 64 -12.08 11.27 2.67
N GLN A 65 -12.97 10.37 2.22
CA GLN A 65 -13.09 10.03 0.80
C GLN A 65 -14.47 9.48 0.48
N SER A 66 -15.05 9.91 -0.65
CA SER A 66 -16.20 9.25 -1.25
C SER A 66 -15.73 8.06 -2.10
N MET A 67 -16.44 6.94 -1.97
CA MET A 67 -16.18 5.70 -2.70
C MET A 67 -17.41 5.30 -3.54
N ALA A 68 -18.33 6.25 -3.80
CA ALA A 68 -19.62 6.02 -4.47
C ALA A 68 -19.46 5.37 -5.86
N ASP A 69 -18.43 5.78 -6.62
CA ASP A 69 -18.18 5.31 -7.98
C ASP A 69 -17.13 4.18 -8.05
N LYS A 70 -16.75 3.59 -6.90
CA LYS A 70 -15.75 2.56 -6.83
C LYS A 70 -16.33 1.17 -7.03
N ALA A 71 -15.59 0.30 -7.73
CA ALA A 71 -15.93 -1.11 -7.81
C ALA A 71 -15.87 -1.79 -6.43
N ASN A 72 -16.60 -2.88 -6.23
CA ASN A 72 -16.65 -3.59 -4.94
C ASN A 72 -15.25 -3.96 -4.42
N THR A 73 -14.34 -4.38 -5.30
CA THR A 73 -12.95 -4.72 -4.92
C THR A 73 -12.18 -3.51 -4.41
N GLU A 74 -12.39 -2.33 -5.00
CA GLU A 74 -11.77 -1.07 -4.57
C GLU A 74 -12.31 -0.57 -3.23
N ILE A 75 -13.43 -1.09 -2.77
CA ILE A 75 -14.02 -0.81 -1.45
C ILE A 75 -13.58 -1.87 -0.44
N ILE A 76 -13.67 -3.14 -0.79
CA ILE A 76 -13.39 -4.27 0.13
C ILE A 76 -11.92 -4.29 0.57
N ILE A 77 -10.96 -4.04 -0.33
CA ILE A 77 -9.53 -4.07 0.00
C ILE A 77 -9.18 -3.01 1.06
N PRO A 78 -9.45 -1.70 0.86
CA PRO A 78 -9.19 -0.70 1.90
C PRO A 78 -9.96 -0.95 3.20
N GLN A 79 -11.20 -1.46 3.10
CA GLN A 79 -11.99 -1.82 4.27
C GLN A 79 -11.29 -2.91 5.09
N THR A 80 -10.82 -3.97 4.44
CA THR A 80 -10.10 -5.08 5.08
C THR A 80 -8.80 -4.58 5.73
N ILE A 81 -8.03 -3.76 5.03
CA ILE A 81 -6.81 -3.14 5.55
C ILE A 81 -7.10 -2.36 6.84
N LEU A 82 -8.14 -1.51 6.84
CA LEU A 82 -8.53 -0.72 8.00
C LEU A 82 -9.06 -1.59 9.16
N GLU A 83 -9.81 -2.65 8.83
CA GLU A 83 -10.36 -3.58 9.84
C GLU A 83 -9.28 -4.32 10.59
N PHE A 84 -8.29 -4.83 9.86
CA PHE A 84 -7.17 -5.58 10.44
C PHE A 84 -6.00 -4.70 10.89
N GLY A 85 -6.08 -3.38 10.65
CA GLY A 85 -5.02 -2.45 11.04
C GLY A 85 -3.71 -2.70 10.31
N LEU A 86 -3.79 -3.19 9.06
CA LEU A 86 -2.60 -3.47 8.27
C LEU A 86 -1.94 -2.16 7.82
N PRO A 87 -0.59 -2.08 7.88
CA PRO A 87 0.12 -0.98 7.28
C PRO A 87 -0.05 -1.02 5.75
N TYR A 88 -0.37 0.11 5.13
CA TYR A 88 -0.60 0.20 3.69
C TYR A 88 -0.15 1.52 3.06
N GLU A 89 0.24 2.47 3.90
CA GLU A 89 0.82 3.75 3.47
C GLU A 89 2.23 3.82 4.03
N PHE A 90 3.22 3.99 3.16
CA PHE A 90 4.59 4.18 3.60
C PHE A 90 4.75 5.57 4.23
N PRO A 91 5.54 5.69 5.32
CA PRO A 91 5.93 6.98 5.88
C PRO A 91 6.59 7.89 4.84
N GLU A 92 6.37 9.19 4.96
CA GLU A 92 6.89 10.17 3.98
C GLU A 92 8.42 10.11 3.82
N GLU A 93 9.13 9.81 4.89
CA GLU A 93 10.59 9.67 4.90
C GLU A 93 11.06 8.44 4.11
N VAL A 94 10.30 7.35 4.14
CA VAL A 94 10.56 6.12 3.37
C VAL A 94 10.36 6.39 1.87
N VAL A 95 9.25 7.06 1.52
CA VAL A 95 8.97 7.46 0.14
C VAL A 95 10.06 8.40 -0.39
N LYS A 96 10.47 9.40 0.39
CA LYS A 96 11.54 10.32 0.02
C LYS A 96 12.88 9.62 -0.19
N GLU A 97 13.22 8.65 0.66
CA GLU A 97 14.43 7.87 0.48
C GLU A 97 14.36 7.06 -0.80
N ALA A 98 13.26 6.33 -1.06
CA ALA A 98 13.06 5.55 -2.26
C ALA A 98 13.14 6.41 -3.54
N GLU A 99 12.51 7.57 -3.57
CA GLU A 99 12.53 8.51 -4.69
C GLU A 99 13.90 9.18 -4.91
N SER A 100 14.78 9.17 -3.91
CA SER A 100 16.12 9.72 -4.02
C SER A 100 17.06 8.87 -4.87
N PHE A 101 16.76 7.59 -5.03
CA PHE A 101 17.59 6.68 -5.83
C PHE A 101 17.47 6.99 -7.32
N LYS A 102 18.60 6.82 -8.00
CA LYS A 102 18.75 7.04 -9.44
C LYS A 102 19.39 5.82 -10.06
N GLU A 103 19.40 5.80 -11.38
CA GLU A 103 20.16 4.80 -12.12
C GLU A 103 21.61 4.72 -11.64
N PRO A 104 22.19 3.50 -11.56
CA PRO A 104 23.56 3.30 -11.10
C PRO A 104 24.56 4.13 -11.89
N SER A 105 25.36 4.93 -11.18
CA SER A 105 26.41 5.75 -11.76
C SER A 105 27.71 4.95 -11.94
N ALA A 106 28.67 5.53 -12.63
CA ALA A 106 30.01 4.95 -12.79
C ALA A 106 30.69 4.66 -11.43
N LYS A 107 30.36 5.42 -10.38
CA LYS A 107 30.87 5.19 -9.03
C LYS A 107 30.24 3.95 -8.39
N ASP A 108 28.96 3.71 -8.64
CA ASP A 108 28.23 2.58 -8.04
C ASP A 108 28.67 1.24 -8.64
N ILE A 109 29.10 1.24 -9.90
CA ILE A 109 29.62 0.04 -10.58
C ILE A 109 31.13 -0.18 -10.36
N GLN A 110 31.84 0.75 -9.75
CA GLN A 110 33.27 0.62 -9.49
C GLN A 110 33.59 -0.59 -8.60
N GLY A 111 34.47 -1.46 -9.06
CA GLY A 111 34.87 -2.67 -8.34
C GLY A 111 33.89 -3.85 -8.50
N ARG A 112 32.81 -3.67 -9.25
CA ARG A 112 31.89 -4.75 -9.62
C ARG A 112 32.33 -5.43 -10.91
N VAL A 113 31.92 -6.68 -11.10
CA VAL A 113 32.15 -7.43 -12.34
C VAL A 113 31.04 -7.07 -13.34
N ASP A 114 31.44 -6.63 -14.54
CA ASP A 114 30.51 -6.35 -15.61
C ASP A 114 30.07 -7.66 -16.29
N LEU A 115 28.77 -7.99 -16.19
CA LEU A 115 28.16 -9.17 -16.79
C LEU A 115 27.21 -8.82 -17.93
N ARG A 116 27.17 -7.57 -18.39
CA ARG A 116 26.19 -7.11 -19.41
C ARG A 116 26.37 -7.77 -20.77
N ASP A 117 27.53 -8.33 -21.06
CA ASP A 117 27.82 -9.10 -22.27
C ASP A 117 27.34 -10.56 -22.19
N LEU A 118 26.92 -11.05 -21.02
CA LEU A 118 26.33 -12.37 -20.87
C LEU A 118 24.82 -12.31 -21.19
N ALA A 119 24.35 -13.32 -21.91
CA ALA A 119 22.91 -13.48 -22.18
C ALA A 119 22.19 -14.01 -20.91
N LEU A 120 22.19 -13.22 -19.86
CA LEU A 120 21.42 -13.48 -18.65
C LEU A 120 19.93 -13.38 -18.95
N VAL A 121 19.13 -14.26 -18.36
CA VAL A 121 17.67 -14.27 -18.48
C VAL A 121 17.04 -14.31 -17.09
N THR A 122 15.90 -13.65 -16.92
CA THR A 122 15.01 -13.81 -15.77
C THR A 122 13.87 -14.75 -16.17
N ILE A 123 13.34 -15.53 -15.24
CA ILE A 123 12.25 -16.49 -15.47
C ILE A 123 11.20 -16.28 -14.39
N ASP A 124 10.37 -15.29 -14.57
CA ASP A 124 9.39 -14.80 -13.60
C ASP A 124 7.97 -15.03 -14.08
N GLY A 125 6.99 -14.81 -13.21
CA GLY A 125 5.58 -14.81 -13.57
C GLY A 125 5.24 -13.67 -14.54
N GLU A 126 4.16 -13.82 -15.31
CA GLU A 126 3.74 -12.86 -16.34
C GLU A 126 3.47 -11.46 -15.78
N ASP A 127 3.05 -11.37 -14.52
CA ASP A 127 2.71 -10.16 -13.78
C ASP A 127 3.80 -9.67 -12.82
N ALA A 128 4.97 -10.33 -12.80
CA ALA A 128 6.09 -9.93 -11.97
C ALA A 128 6.59 -8.53 -12.34
N ARG A 129 6.93 -7.74 -11.33
CA ARG A 129 7.47 -6.38 -11.48
C ARG A 129 8.83 -6.19 -10.83
N ASP A 130 9.27 -7.19 -10.09
CA ASP A 130 10.51 -7.28 -9.33
C ASP A 130 11.32 -8.47 -9.88
N PHE A 131 12.33 -8.17 -10.67
CA PHE A 131 13.21 -9.19 -11.26
C PHE A 131 14.46 -9.30 -10.40
N ASP A 132 14.39 -10.13 -9.35
CA ASP A 132 15.43 -10.23 -8.35
C ASP A 132 16.61 -11.07 -8.80
N ASP A 133 16.39 -12.10 -9.62
CA ASP A 133 17.45 -13.01 -10.05
C ASP A 133 17.48 -13.21 -11.56
N ALA A 134 18.70 -13.34 -12.05
CA ALA A 134 18.95 -13.69 -13.44
C ALA A 134 19.96 -14.81 -13.54
N VAL A 135 19.79 -15.68 -14.51
CA VAL A 135 20.59 -16.88 -14.69
C VAL A 135 21.21 -16.94 -16.09
N TYR A 136 22.40 -17.51 -16.16
CA TYR A 136 23.08 -17.84 -17.41
C TYR A 136 23.77 -19.20 -17.29
N ALA A 137 23.76 -19.98 -18.34
CA ALA A 137 24.45 -21.26 -18.39
C ALA A 137 25.08 -21.52 -19.76
N GLU A 138 26.32 -21.99 -19.76
CA GLU A 138 27.02 -22.41 -20.97
C GLU A 138 27.74 -23.75 -20.76
N LYS A 139 27.87 -24.53 -21.84
CA LYS A 139 28.67 -25.77 -21.83
C LYS A 139 30.15 -25.44 -21.85
N ARG A 140 30.93 -26.14 -21.03
CA ARG A 140 32.41 -26.01 -21.03
C ARG A 140 33.02 -27.06 -22.00
N SER A 141 34.11 -26.68 -22.65
CA SER A 141 34.84 -27.53 -23.59
C SER A 141 35.41 -28.80 -22.94
N GLY A 142 35.70 -28.77 -21.64
CA GLY A 142 36.14 -29.90 -20.82
C GLY A 142 35.04 -30.73 -20.21
N GLY A 143 33.78 -30.53 -20.61
CA GLY A 143 32.57 -31.12 -20.01
C GLY A 143 32.00 -30.31 -18.83
N GLY A 144 30.72 -30.54 -18.55
CA GLY A 144 29.99 -29.80 -17.54
C GLY A 144 29.51 -28.43 -18.04
N TYR A 145 29.10 -27.58 -17.10
CA TYR A 145 28.52 -26.28 -17.38
C TYR A 145 29.19 -25.19 -16.53
N ARG A 146 29.24 -23.98 -17.06
CA ARG A 146 29.42 -22.76 -16.27
C ARG A 146 28.03 -22.18 -16.05
N VAL A 147 27.68 -21.97 -14.78
CA VAL A 147 26.42 -21.31 -14.40
C VAL A 147 26.78 -20.01 -13.71
N VAL A 148 26.06 -18.95 -14.05
CA VAL A 148 26.10 -17.65 -13.38
C VAL A 148 24.70 -17.36 -12.86
N VAL A 149 24.62 -16.97 -11.59
CA VAL A 149 23.41 -16.47 -10.95
C VAL A 149 23.72 -15.05 -10.48
N ALA A 150 22.94 -14.10 -10.93
CA ALA A 150 23.04 -12.70 -10.52
C ALA A 150 21.78 -12.32 -9.74
N ILE A 151 21.98 -11.87 -8.52
CA ILE A 151 20.89 -11.44 -7.61
C ILE A 151 20.93 -9.94 -7.47
N ALA A 152 19.76 -9.29 -7.42
CA ALA A 152 19.63 -7.86 -7.15
C ALA A 152 20.32 -7.49 -5.83
N ASP A 153 21.19 -6.49 -5.86
CA ASP A 153 21.93 -6.02 -4.67
C ASP A 153 21.08 -5.02 -3.89
N VAL A 154 20.00 -5.53 -3.27
CA VAL A 154 19.08 -4.73 -2.45
C VAL A 154 19.84 -3.97 -1.36
N SER A 155 20.87 -4.57 -0.75
CA SER A 155 21.67 -3.94 0.31
C SER A 155 22.47 -2.72 -0.15
N HIS A 156 22.63 -2.52 -1.46
CA HIS A 156 23.23 -1.30 -2.00
C HIS A 156 22.32 -0.09 -1.78
N TYR A 157 21.01 -0.29 -1.83
CA TYR A 157 19.99 0.74 -1.68
C TYR A 157 19.44 0.80 -0.25
N VAL A 158 19.00 -0.32 0.29
CA VAL A 158 18.47 -0.41 1.65
C VAL A 158 19.63 -0.48 2.64
N ARG A 159 19.95 0.64 3.27
CA ARG A 159 21.06 0.77 4.21
C ARG A 159 20.58 0.69 5.64
N LEU A 160 21.34 -0.01 6.49
CA LEU A 160 21.04 -0.17 7.91
C LEU A 160 20.71 1.17 8.59
N GLU A 161 19.72 1.13 9.46
CA GLU A 161 19.25 2.28 10.26
C GLU A 161 18.74 3.48 9.42
N LYS A 162 18.38 3.25 8.17
CA LYS A 162 17.73 4.22 7.31
C LYS A 162 16.22 3.97 7.25
N PRO A 163 15.42 4.95 6.81
CA PRO A 163 13.97 4.80 6.77
C PRO A 163 13.47 3.53 6.09
N LEU A 164 14.03 3.17 4.92
CA LEU A 164 13.68 1.93 4.21
C LEU A 164 14.01 0.67 5.00
N ASP A 165 15.16 0.63 5.68
CA ASP A 165 15.56 -0.50 6.51
C ASP A 165 14.66 -0.64 7.75
N ASN A 166 14.36 0.48 8.40
CA ASN A 166 13.48 0.49 9.58
C ASN A 166 12.07 0.02 9.21
N GLU A 167 11.50 0.54 8.11
CA GLU A 167 10.18 0.14 7.61
C GLU A 167 10.11 -1.35 7.23
N ALA A 168 11.21 -1.90 6.71
CA ALA A 168 11.27 -3.31 6.33
C ALA A 168 11.36 -4.26 7.53
N GLN A 169 11.67 -3.76 8.72
CA GLN A 169 11.77 -4.54 9.97
C GLN A 169 10.47 -4.52 10.79
N ASP A 170 9.58 -3.55 10.57
CA ASP A 170 8.28 -3.42 11.24
C ASP A 170 7.20 -4.31 10.59
#